data_35340b5e171efa46b17a37f0626cf383
#
_entry.id   35340b5e171efa46b17a37f0626cf383
#
_cell.length_a   1.000
_cell.length_b   1.000
_cell.length_c   1.000
_cell.angle_alpha   90.00
_cell.angle_beta   90.00
_cell.angle_gamma   90.00
#
_symmetry.space_group_name_H-M   'P 1'
#
loop_
_entity.id
_entity.type
_entity.pdbx_description
1 polymer ?
#
loop_
_entity_poly.entity_id
_entity_poly.type
_entity_poly.pdbx_seq_one_letter_code
_entity_poly.pdbx_strand_id
1 'polypeptide(L)'
;MKTCVFFVSGHGFGHASREVEVINALAAGGRGPRVIVRSDVAPDLLTRTVTVPYELRPGACDPGIVQSSSVSHDDEATVRAALAFYSTFDDRIVAETAALAHDEVALIVGDIPPLAFEVASQLSVPGVAIGNFSWSWIYEDNDLFMREAAPLVPRMREAYAKATLALELPFAGGFDVFPNVRRVPLIARRSTRDRRSTRTHFRLPLDRRVALLSFGGYGLSALDLNRLDCLDTYTIATTDRSAPGAPAREHAVMVSEDAFRGTGFRYEDLVAAVDVVVTKPGYGIIAECIASGTAMLYTSRGDFREYDLLVSQFPAYVKSSFISQDDLFAGRWRASLEKLVAQPAPARRMAIDGTEVIAQLLREVMRD
;
A
#
# COMPACT_ATOMS: atom_id res chain seq x y z
N MET A 1 -17.11 -25.31 5.29
CA MET A 1 -17.25 -23.81 5.27
C MET A 1 -16.44 -23.29 4.09
N LYS A 2 -17.08 -22.54 3.17
CA LYS A 2 -16.37 -22.00 1.98
C LYS A 2 -15.12 -21.21 2.40
N THR A 3 -14.01 -21.41 1.68
CA THR A 3 -12.73 -20.73 1.94
C THR A 3 -12.47 -19.66 0.88
N CYS A 4 -12.03 -18.48 1.31
CA CYS A 4 -11.49 -17.43 0.46
C CYS A 4 -9.97 -17.34 0.68
N VAL A 5 -9.20 -17.45 -0.39
CA VAL A 5 -7.74 -17.40 -0.33
C VAL A 5 -7.25 -16.08 -0.91
N PHE A 6 -6.48 -15.33 -0.16
CA PHE A 6 -5.87 -14.07 -0.58
C PHE A 6 -4.40 -14.29 -0.91
N PHE A 7 -4.03 -14.14 -2.17
CA PHE A 7 -2.64 -14.06 -2.63
C PHE A 7 -2.23 -12.59 -2.62
N VAL A 8 -1.39 -12.21 -1.68
CA VAL A 8 -1.01 -10.81 -1.46
C VAL A 8 0.48 -10.64 -1.73
N SER A 9 0.82 -9.70 -2.60
CA SER A 9 2.22 -9.35 -2.86
C SER A 9 2.92 -8.93 -1.56
N GLY A 10 4.11 -9.47 -1.32
CA GLY A 10 4.96 -9.05 -0.22
C GLY A 10 5.71 -7.75 -0.45
N HIS A 11 5.53 -7.14 -1.63
CA HIS A 11 6.20 -5.91 -2.03
C HIS A 11 5.71 -4.70 -1.23
N GLY A 12 6.39 -4.40 -0.13
CA GLY A 12 6.06 -3.28 0.77
C GLY A 12 4.80 -3.51 1.60
N PHE A 13 4.40 -2.50 2.36
CA PHE A 13 3.24 -2.58 3.26
C PHE A 13 1.91 -2.26 2.56
N GLY A 14 1.95 -1.65 1.37
CA GLY A 14 0.76 -1.09 0.71
C GLY A 14 -0.29 -2.15 0.34
N HIS A 15 0.15 -3.25 -0.29
CA HIS A 15 -0.71 -4.36 -0.69
C HIS A 15 -1.39 -5.01 0.52
N ALA A 16 -0.60 -5.46 1.49
CA ALA A 16 -1.12 -6.12 2.67
C ALA A 16 -2.04 -5.20 3.50
N SER A 17 -1.67 -3.94 3.71
CA SER A 17 -2.49 -2.98 4.48
C SER A 17 -3.85 -2.74 3.84
N ARG A 18 -3.94 -2.76 2.52
CA ARG A 18 -5.18 -2.61 1.77
C ARG A 18 -6.03 -3.87 1.86
N GLU A 19 -5.44 -5.04 1.61
CA GLU A 19 -6.16 -6.30 1.64
C GLU A 19 -6.67 -6.67 3.04
N VAL A 20 -5.98 -6.26 4.10
CA VAL A 20 -6.47 -6.40 5.48
C VAL A 20 -7.83 -5.73 5.68
N GLU A 21 -8.06 -4.54 5.12
CA GLU A 21 -9.36 -3.88 5.23
C GLU A 21 -10.46 -4.70 4.54
N VAL A 22 -10.17 -5.26 3.35
CA VAL A 22 -11.09 -6.14 2.62
C VAL A 22 -11.35 -7.44 3.40
N ILE A 23 -10.31 -8.08 3.93
CA ILE A 23 -10.41 -9.31 4.74
C ILE A 23 -11.29 -9.07 5.96
N ASN A 24 -11.03 -7.99 6.70
CA ASN A 24 -11.79 -7.64 7.89
C ASN A 24 -13.28 -7.42 7.56
N ALA A 25 -13.57 -6.68 6.47
CA ALA A 25 -14.94 -6.43 6.05
C ALA A 25 -15.63 -7.69 5.51
N LEU A 26 -14.92 -8.55 4.76
CA LEU A 26 -15.46 -9.78 4.18
C LEU A 26 -15.91 -10.78 5.25
N ALA A 27 -15.08 -10.97 6.28
CA ALA A 27 -15.31 -11.94 7.33
C ALA A 27 -15.93 -11.35 8.62
N ALA A 28 -16.32 -10.08 8.62
CA ALA A 28 -16.96 -9.43 9.76
C ALA A 28 -18.24 -10.15 10.21
N GLY A 29 -18.50 -10.15 11.53
CA GLY A 29 -19.75 -10.67 12.13
C GLY A 29 -19.81 -12.20 12.22
N GLY A 30 -18.72 -12.92 12.02
CA GLY A 30 -18.59 -14.37 12.27
C GLY A 30 -19.37 -15.28 11.28
N ARG A 31 -19.93 -14.72 10.22
CA ARG A 31 -20.65 -15.45 9.15
C ARG A 31 -19.91 -15.42 7.80
N GLY A 32 -18.68 -14.92 7.78
CA GLY A 32 -17.83 -14.86 6.59
C GLY A 32 -17.21 -16.21 6.23
N PRO A 33 -16.47 -16.27 5.12
CA PRO A 33 -15.70 -17.45 4.74
C PRO A 33 -14.52 -17.67 5.71
N ARG A 34 -13.97 -18.88 5.72
CA ARG A 34 -12.63 -19.08 6.24
C ARG A 34 -11.65 -18.30 5.37
N VAL A 35 -10.71 -17.62 5.99
CA VAL A 35 -9.71 -16.81 5.28
C VAL A 35 -8.35 -17.46 5.37
N ILE A 36 -7.70 -17.66 4.21
CA ILE A 36 -6.29 -18.03 4.10
C ILE A 36 -5.57 -16.86 3.43
N VAL A 37 -4.47 -16.41 4.00
CA VAL A 37 -3.58 -15.40 3.42
C VAL A 37 -2.29 -16.06 2.97
N ARG A 38 -1.99 -15.98 1.70
CA ARG A 38 -0.77 -16.45 1.07
C ARG A 38 0.11 -15.25 0.75
N SER A 39 1.19 -15.06 1.49
CA SER A 39 2.08 -13.89 1.36
C SER A 39 3.40 -14.13 2.09
N ASP A 40 4.44 -13.41 1.71
CA ASP A 40 5.69 -13.27 2.45
C ASP A 40 5.82 -11.93 3.20
N VAL A 41 4.72 -11.20 3.33
CA VAL A 41 4.65 -10.01 4.18
C VAL A 41 4.99 -10.36 5.63
N ALA A 42 5.62 -9.44 6.35
CA ALA A 42 5.96 -9.63 7.76
C ALA A 42 4.72 -10.03 8.59
N PRO A 43 4.71 -11.19 9.28
CA PRO A 43 3.55 -11.69 10.03
C PRO A 43 3.00 -10.71 11.06
N ASP A 44 3.86 -9.89 11.64
CA ASP A 44 3.51 -8.85 12.60
C ASP A 44 2.51 -7.82 12.06
N LEU A 45 2.57 -7.51 10.76
CA LEU A 45 1.60 -6.59 10.15
C LEU A 45 0.19 -7.20 10.21
N LEU A 46 0.06 -8.46 9.78
CA LEU A 46 -1.23 -9.16 9.77
C LEU A 46 -1.75 -9.37 11.20
N THR A 47 -0.90 -9.82 12.11
CA THR A 47 -1.28 -10.04 13.52
C THR A 47 -1.81 -8.78 14.20
N ARG A 48 -1.32 -7.61 13.82
CA ARG A 48 -1.74 -6.32 14.40
C ARG A 48 -2.98 -5.71 13.75
N THR A 49 -3.28 -6.10 12.51
CA THR A 49 -4.27 -5.37 11.70
C THR A 49 -5.46 -6.22 11.28
N VAL A 50 -5.30 -7.54 11.14
CA VAL A 50 -6.41 -8.44 10.88
C VAL A 50 -7.19 -8.68 12.18
N THR A 51 -8.49 -8.40 12.17
CA THR A 51 -9.37 -8.48 13.32
C THR A 51 -10.31 -9.70 13.31
N VAL A 52 -10.24 -10.50 12.25
CA VAL A 52 -11.04 -11.72 12.06
C VAL A 52 -10.12 -12.95 12.06
N PRO A 53 -10.64 -14.16 12.32
CA PRO A 53 -9.84 -15.38 12.21
C PRO A 53 -9.27 -15.55 10.79
N TYR A 54 -7.99 -15.85 10.69
CA TYR A 54 -7.32 -16.14 9.43
C TYR A 54 -6.18 -17.16 9.63
N GLU A 55 -5.75 -17.79 8.54
CA GLU A 55 -4.59 -18.66 8.48
C GLU A 55 -3.54 -18.01 7.55
N LEU A 56 -2.34 -17.78 8.05
CA LEU A 56 -1.21 -17.32 7.22
C LEU A 56 -0.43 -18.56 6.70
N ARG A 57 -0.29 -18.66 5.38
CA ARG A 57 0.60 -19.58 4.70
C ARG A 57 1.77 -18.78 4.08
N PRO A 58 2.94 -18.74 4.73
CA PRO A 58 4.05 -17.91 4.27
C PRO A 58 4.60 -18.33 2.91
N GLY A 59 5.01 -17.37 2.10
CA GLY A 59 5.75 -17.52 0.86
C GLY A 59 5.45 -16.49 -0.19
N ALA A 60 6.46 -16.23 -1.02
CA ALA A 60 6.39 -15.25 -2.08
C ALA A 60 5.40 -15.67 -3.18
N CYS A 61 4.49 -14.75 -3.53
CA CYS A 61 3.47 -14.92 -4.56
C CYS A 61 3.88 -14.28 -5.90
N ASP A 62 4.80 -13.32 -5.84
CA ASP A 62 5.43 -12.63 -6.97
C ASP A 62 6.84 -12.16 -6.60
N PRO A 63 7.66 -11.73 -7.57
CA PRO A 63 8.99 -11.19 -7.29
C PRO A 63 8.98 -9.72 -6.85
N GLY A 64 7.92 -8.97 -7.15
CA GLY A 64 7.85 -7.52 -6.89
C GLY A 64 8.96 -6.72 -7.57
N ILE A 65 9.29 -5.56 -7.00
CA ILE A 65 10.45 -4.73 -7.36
C ILE A 65 11.40 -4.69 -6.17
N VAL A 66 12.69 -4.93 -6.41
CA VAL A 66 13.72 -4.82 -5.38
C VAL A 66 14.03 -3.36 -5.13
N GLN A 67 13.75 -2.88 -3.92
CA GLN A 67 14.01 -1.49 -3.52
C GLN A 67 15.37 -1.39 -2.81
N SER A 68 16.19 -0.43 -3.22
CA SER A 68 17.47 -0.10 -2.57
C SER A 68 17.31 0.96 -1.47
N SER A 69 16.27 1.80 -1.56
CA SER A 69 15.90 2.79 -0.53
C SER A 69 14.41 3.13 -0.61
N SER A 70 13.96 4.08 0.23
CA SER A 70 12.59 4.60 0.13
C SER A 70 12.26 5.28 -1.19
N VAL A 71 13.26 5.76 -1.92
CA VAL A 71 13.10 6.58 -3.13
C VAL A 71 13.85 6.03 -4.36
N SER A 72 14.39 4.81 -4.27
CA SER A 72 15.13 4.17 -5.36
C SER A 72 14.92 2.65 -5.39
N HIS A 73 15.09 2.04 -6.55
CA HIS A 73 15.00 0.60 -6.78
C HIS A 73 16.28 0.09 -7.45
N ASP A 74 16.44 -1.23 -7.47
CA ASP A 74 17.55 -1.94 -8.10
C ASP A 74 17.00 -2.79 -9.26
N ASP A 75 17.19 -2.31 -10.49
CA ASP A 75 16.68 -2.95 -11.69
C ASP A 75 17.34 -4.31 -11.94
N GLU A 76 18.66 -4.42 -11.74
CA GLU A 76 19.37 -5.68 -11.91
C GLU A 76 18.89 -6.74 -10.92
N ALA A 77 18.73 -6.35 -9.65
CA ALA A 77 18.20 -7.25 -8.65
C ALA A 77 16.74 -7.64 -8.94
N THR A 78 15.94 -6.71 -9.46
CA THR A 78 14.55 -6.94 -9.87
C THR A 78 14.48 -7.96 -11.01
N VAL A 79 15.29 -7.78 -12.06
CA VAL A 79 15.36 -8.72 -13.19
C VAL A 79 15.80 -10.12 -12.72
N ARG A 80 16.86 -10.20 -11.90
CA ARG A 80 17.33 -11.48 -11.34
C ARG A 80 16.24 -12.18 -10.51
N ALA A 81 15.53 -11.45 -9.67
CA ALA A 81 14.44 -11.98 -8.86
C ALA A 81 13.29 -12.50 -9.73
N ALA A 82 12.90 -11.73 -10.76
CA ALA A 82 11.85 -12.15 -11.69
C ALA A 82 12.23 -13.41 -12.47
N LEU A 83 13.43 -13.47 -13.04
CA LEU A 83 13.91 -14.66 -13.76
C LEU A 83 13.94 -15.89 -12.83
N ALA A 84 14.44 -15.74 -11.60
CA ALA A 84 14.47 -16.82 -10.62
C ALA A 84 13.07 -17.29 -10.22
N PHE A 85 12.12 -16.36 -10.01
CA PHE A 85 10.74 -16.70 -9.65
C PHE A 85 10.03 -17.46 -10.78
N TYR A 86 10.13 -16.94 -12.01
CA TYR A 86 9.44 -17.50 -13.16
C TYR A 86 10.11 -18.77 -13.70
N SER A 87 11.38 -19.04 -13.41
CA SER A 87 12.02 -20.32 -13.75
C SER A 87 11.37 -21.52 -13.06
N THR A 88 10.66 -21.33 -11.94
CA THR A 88 9.94 -22.36 -11.18
C THR A 88 8.43 -22.09 -11.15
N PHE A 89 7.91 -21.25 -12.05
CA PHE A 89 6.53 -20.77 -11.98
C PHE A 89 5.51 -21.91 -12.12
N ASP A 90 5.73 -22.84 -13.04
CA ASP A 90 4.83 -23.99 -13.25
C ASP A 90 4.85 -24.94 -12.04
N ASP A 91 6.03 -25.19 -11.45
CA ASP A 91 6.15 -25.99 -10.22
C ASP A 91 5.43 -25.30 -9.04
N ARG A 92 5.49 -23.97 -8.97
CA ARG A 92 4.74 -23.21 -7.96
C ARG A 92 3.22 -23.32 -8.15
N ILE A 93 2.73 -23.28 -9.37
CA ILE A 93 1.31 -23.48 -9.66
C ILE A 93 0.86 -24.87 -9.15
N VAL A 94 1.61 -25.90 -9.48
CA VAL A 94 1.32 -27.28 -9.02
C VAL A 94 1.33 -27.38 -7.50
N ALA A 95 2.37 -26.84 -6.86
CA ALA A 95 2.51 -26.87 -5.41
C ALA A 95 1.39 -26.13 -4.67
N GLU A 96 1.06 -24.91 -5.10
CA GLU A 96 -0.01 -24.11 -4.49
C GLU A 96 -1.39 -24.77 -4.70
N THR A 97 -1.64 -25.30 -5.90
CA THR A 97 -2.89 -26.03 -6.20
C THR A 97 -3.04 -27.25 -5.31
N ALA A 98 -1.99 -28.04 -5.16
CA ALA A 98 -1.98 -29.22 -4.28
C ALA A 98 -2.17 -28.84 -2.80
N ALA A 99 -1.53 -27.75 -2.35
CA ALA A 99 -1.64 -27.27 -0.98
C ALA A 99 -3.06 -26.78 -0.63
N LEU A 100 -3.85 -26.38 -1.61
CA LEU A 100 -5.23 -25.88 -1.44
C LEU A 100 -6.30 -26.93 -1.77
N ALA A 101 -5.94 -28.12 -2.26
CA ALA A 101 -6.89 -29.12 -2.76
C ALA A 101 -7.95 -29.57 -1.74
N HIS A 102 -7.67 -29.48 -0.44
CA HIS A 102 -8.57 -29.90 0.64
C HIS A 102 -9.22 -28.76 1.41
N ASP A 103 -9.03 -27.50 0.97
CA ASP A 103 -9.47 -26.32 1.71
C ASP A 103 -10.89 -25.82 1.36
N GLU A 104 -11.67 -26.56 0.55
CA GLU A 104 -13.00 -26.14 0.08
C GLU A 104 -12.96 -24.69 -0.49
N VAL A 105 -11.95 -24.38 -1.32
CA VAL A 105 -11.75 -23.06 -1.89
C VAL A 105 -12.93 -22.69 -2.76
N ALA A 106 -13.56 -21.53 -2.48
CA ALA A 106 -14.66 -20.99 -3.25
C ALA A 106 -14.29 -19.72 -4.03
N LEU A 107 -13.17 -19.08 -3.66
CA LEU A 107 -12.70 -17.85 -4.28
C LEU A 107 -11.20 -17.67 -4.03
N ILE A 108 -10.48 -17.25 -5.05
CA ILE A 108 -9.11 -16.72 -4.92
C ILE A 108 -9.12 -15.23 -5.23
N VAL A 109 -8.52 -14.44 -4.34
CA VAL A 109 -8.29 -13.00 -4.51
C VAL A 109 -6.80 -12.77 -4.71
N GLY A 110 -6.41 -12.00 -5.71
CA GLY A 110 -5.02 -11.62 -5.99
C GLY A 110 -4.80 -10.11 -5.94
N ASP A 111 -3.93 -9.65 -5.04
CA ASP A 111 -3.41 -8.28 -5.01
C ASP A 111 -1.88 -8.32 -5.19
N ILE A 112 -1.33 -8.43 -6.30
CA ILE A 112 -1.75 -8.60 -7.70
C ILE A 112 -0.86 -9.69 -8.34
N PRO A 113 -0.50 -10.79 -7.61
CA PRO A 113 0.36 -11.84 -8.15
C PRO A 113 -0.30 -12.59 -9.31
N PRO A 114 0.37 -12.76 -10.47
CA PRO A 114 -0.13 -13.61 -11.56
C PRO A 114 -0.40 -15.06 -11.13
N LEU A 115 0.37 -15.57 -10.17
CA LEU A 115 0.22 -16.91 -9.61
C LEU A 115 -1.19 -17.19 -9.09
N ALA A 116 -1.87 -16.20 -8.51
CA ALA A 116 -3.22 -16.32 -7.98
C ALA A 116 -4.22 -16.81 -9.04
N PHE A 117 -4.14 -16.27 -10.26
CA PHE A 117 -5.09 -16.54 -11.33
C PHE A 117 -4.80 -17.87 -12.02
N GLU A 118 -3.53 -18.29 -12.06
CA GLU A 118 -3.16 -19.65 -12.48
C GLU A 118 -3.74 -20.69 -11.53
N VAL A 119 -3.56 -20.50 -10.22
CA VAL A 119 -4.08 -21.42 -9.19
C VAL A 119 -5.60 -21.43 -9.19
N ALA A 120 -6.27 -20.28 -9.32
CA ALA A 120 -7.72 -20.20 -9.45
C ALA A 120 -8.24 -21.02 -10.64
N SER A 121 -7.58 -20.88 -11.79
CA SER A 121 -7.89 -21.66 -13.00
C SER A 121 -7.73 -23.16 -12.80
N GLN A 122 -6.62 -23.61 -12.17
CA GLN A 122 -6.38 -25.02 -11.89
C GLN A 122 -7.40 -25.63 -10.93
N LEU A 123 -7.82 -24.89 -9.93
CA LEU A 123 -8.86 -25.30 -8.97
C LEU A 123 -10.28 -25.16 -9.54
N SER A 124 -10.45 -24.58 -10.73
CA SER A 124 -11.77 -24.27 -11.33
C SER A 124 -12.65 -23.41 -10.42
N VAL A 125 -12.06 -22.43 -9.73
CA VAL A 125 -12.76 -21.47 -8.88
C VAL A 125 -12.60 -20.05 -9.43
N PRO A 126 -13.51 -19.11 -9.09
CA PRO A 126 -13.35 -17.72 -9.48
C PRO A 126 -12.03 -17.12 -8.95
N GLY A 127 -11.33 -16.38 -9.83
CA GLY A 127 -10.17 -15.55 -9.48
C GLY A 127 -10.52 -14.07 -9.60
N VAL A 128 -10.41 -13.30 -8.51
CA VAL A 128 -10.69 -11.86 -8.49
C VAL A 128 -9.41 -11.08 -8.24
N ALA A 129 -9.06 -10.18 -9.16
CA ALA A 129 -7.97 -9.23 -8.97
C ALA A 129 -8.45 -7.99 -8.23
N ILE A 130 -7.65 -7.49 -7.28
CA ILE A 130 -7.86 -6.19 -6.63
C ILE A 130 -6.54 -5.42 -6.72
N GLY A 131 -6.54 -4.22 -7.29
CA GLY A 131 -5.29 -3.47 -7.37
C GLY A 131 -5.36 -2.12 -8.07
N ASN A 132 -4.19 -1.51 -8.17
CA ASN A 132 -3.98 -0.26 -8.89
C ASN A 132 -3.12 -0.44 -10.15
N PHE A 133 -2.47 -1.58 -10.31
CA PHE A 133 -1.64 -1.90 -11.47
C PHE A 133 -1.52 -3.40 -11.69
N SER A 134 -1.01 -3.81 -12.85
CA SER A 134 -0.52 -5.17 -13.10
C SER A 134 1.01 -5.19 -13.13
N TRP A 135 1.64 -6.29 -12.73
CA TRP A 135 3.11 -6.42 -12.82
C TRP A 135 3.61 -6.35 -14.25
N SER A 136 2.86 -6.87 -15.23
CA SER A 136 3.22 -6.73 -16.64
C SER A 136 3.36 -5.28 -17.05
N TRP A 137 2.42 -4.42 -16.64
CA TRP A 137 2.47 -2.98 -16.91
C TRP A 137 3.67 -2.30 -16.23
N ILE A 138 4.00 -2.66 -14.99
CA ILE A 138 5.17 -2.12 -14.29
C ILE A 138 6.46 -2.49 -15.02
N TYR A 139 6.64 -3.78 -15.36
CA TYR A 139 7.89 -4.25 -15.95
C TYR A 139 8.08 -3.82 -17.39
N GLU A 140 7.02 -3.58 -18.16
CA GLU A 140 7.10 -3.05 -19.53
C GLU A 140 7.73 -1.66 -19.63
N ASP A 141 7.74 -0.88 -18.56
CA ASP A 141 8.36 0.44 -18.49
C ASP A 141 9.86 0.38 -18.14
N ASN A 142 10.36 -0.76 -17.74
CA ASN A 142 11.73 -0.95 -17.32
C ASN A 142 12.59 -1.46 -18.49
N ASP A 143 13.45 -0.61 -19.02
CA ASP A 143 14.30 -0.92 -20.20
C ASP A 143 15.21 -2.13 -19.96
N LEU A 144 15.74 -2.30 -18.75
CA LEU A 144 16.59 -3.44 -18.43
C LEU A 144 15.77 -4.73 -18.42
N PHE A 145 14.59 -4.69 -17.82
CA PHE A 145 13.68 -5.83 -17.79
C PHE A 145 13.28 -6.26 -19.20
N MET A 146 12.95 -5.29 -20.05
CA MET A 146 12.57 -5.56 -21.44
C MET A 146 13.72 -6.07 -22.31
N ARG A 147 14.98 -5.79 -21.96
CA ARG A 147 16.15 -6.39 -22.64
C ARG A 147 16.44 -7.82 -22.19
N GLU A 148 16.30 -8.11 -20.91
CA GLU A 148 16.80 -9.35 -20.30
C GLU A 148 15.70 -10.37 -19.96
N ALA A 149 14.48 -9.92 -19.72
CA ALA A 149 13.36 -10.72 -19.23
C ALA A 149 12.04 -10.49 -20.00
N ALA A 150 12.06 -9.87 -21.18
CA ALA A 150 10.87 -9.58 -21.99
C ALA A 150 9.89 -10.77 -22.14
N PRO A 151 10.33 -12.05 -22.31
CA PRO A 151 9.42 -13.19 -22.43
C PRO A 151 8.53 -13.45 -21.20
N LEU A 152 8.85 -12.87 -20.03
CA LEU A 152 8.02 -13.00 -18.84
C LEU A 152 6.74 -12.17 -18.91
N VAL A 153 6.75 -11.06 -19.66
CA VAL A 153 5.58 -10.16 -19.77
C VAL A 153 4.37 -10.87 -20.39
N PRO A 154 4.46 -11.54 -21.55
CA PRO A 154 3.37 -12.36 -22.07
C PRO A 154 2.87 -13.42 -21.08
N ARG A 155 3.77 -14.10 -20.36
CA ARG A 155 3.42 -15.09 -19.36
C ARG A 155 2.57 -14.51 -18.22
N MET A 156 2.89 -13.31 -17.77
CA MET A 156 2.08 -12.57 -16.77
C MET A 156 0.71 -12.20 -17.32
N ARG A 157 0.66 -11.69 -18.56
CA ARG A 157 -0.60 -11.31 -19.23
C ARG A 157 -1.51 -12.51 -19.45
N GLU A 158 -0.96 -13.67 -19.82
CA GLU A 158 -1.71 -14.93 -19.93
C GLU A 158 -2.33 -15.36 -18.60
N ALA A 159 -1.60 -15.21 -17.49
CA ALA A 159 -2.13 -15.48 -16.15
C ALA A 159 -3.25 -14.51 -15.77
N TYR A 160 -3.07 -13.21 -16.00
CA TYR A 160 -4.10 -12.20 -15.73
C TYR A 160 -5.38 -12.40 -16.58
N ALA A 161 -5.24 -12.88 -17.80
CA ALA A 161 -6.39 -13.19 -18.67
C ALA A 161 -7.30 -14.31 -18.12
N LYS A 162 -6.83 -15.09 -17.13
CA LYS A 162 -7.62 -16.13 -16.44
C LYS A 162 -8.47 -15.58 -15.29
N ALA A 163 -8.30 -14.30 -14.92
CA ALA A 163 -9.12 -13.69 -13.89
C ALA A 163 -10.59 -13.64 -14.30
N THR A 164 -11.48 -14.01 -13.39
CA THR A 164 -12.94 -13.90 -13.60
C THR A 164 -13.38 -12.44 -13.59
N LEU A 165 -12.79 -11.64 -12.72
CA LEU A 165 -13.09 -10.22 -12.50
C LEU A 165 -11.87 -9.50 -12.00
N ALA A 166 -11.65 -8.27 -12.44
CA ALA A 166 -10.68 -7.35 -11.89
C ALA A 166 -11.35 -6.11 -11.31
N LEU A 167 -11.08 -5.82 -10.06
CA LEU A 167 -11.56 -4.65 -9.32
C LEU A 167 -10.49 -3.56 -9.38
N GLU A 168 -10.70 -2.61 -10.30
CA GLU A 168 -9.80 -1.50 -10.57
C GLU A 168 -10.00 -0.39 -9.54
N LEU A 169 -8.99 -0.17 -8.70
CA LEU A 169 -8.94 0.93 -7.74
C LEU A 169 -8.58 2.25 -8.42
N PRO A 170 -8.88 3.42 -7.83
CA PRO A 170 -8.48 4.72 -8.37
C PRO A 170 -6.97 4.85 -8.60
N PHE A 171 -6.59 5.67 -9.57
CA PHE A 171 -5.20 5.90 -10.00
C PHE A 171 -4.54 4.64 -10.61
N ALA A 172 -5.32 3.84 -11.33
CA ALA A 172 -4.85 2.57 -11.87
C ALA A 172 -4.15 2.69 -13.24
N GLY A 173 -3.23 1.73 -13.48
CA GLY A 173 -2.61 1.49 -14.77
C GLY A 173 -2.51 -0.01 -15.09
N GLY A 174 -2.52 -0.39 -16.38
CA GLY A 174 -2.30 -1.76 -16.84
C GLY A 174 -3.44 -2.75 -16.53
N PHE A 175 -4.68 -2.31 -16.50
CA PHE A 175 -5.86 -3.18 -16.32
C PHE A 175 -6.43 -3.71 -17.63
N ASP A 176 -5.89 -3.31 -18.77
CA ASP A 176 -6.21 -3.85 -20.11
C ASP A 176 -5.90 -5.34 -20.28
N VAL A 177 -5.10 -5.91 -19.40
CA VAL A 177 -4.74 -7.34 -19.37
C VAL A 177 -5.86 -8.25 -18.84
N PHE A 178 -6.86 -7.67 -18.14
CA PHE A 178 -7.97 -8.41 -17.55
C PHE A 178 -9.18 -8.46 -18.48
N PRO A 179 -9.87 -9.60 -18.62
CA PRO A 179 -11.02 -9.73 -19.51
C PRO A 179 -12.25 -8.95 -19.04
N ASN A 180 -12.44 -8.85 -17.72
CA ASN A 180 -13.57 -8.19 -17.09
C ASN A 180 -13.09 -7.23 -16.01
N VAL A 181 -13.27 -5.93 -16.23
CA VAL A 181 -12.83 -4.89 -15.29
C VAL A 181 -14.02 -4.13 -14.73
N ARG A 182 -14.06 -3.99 -13.42
CA ARG A 182 -15.02 -3.14 -12.71
C ARG A 182 -14.30 -2.12 -11.85
N ARG A 183 -14.55 -0.84 -12.09
CA ARG A 183 -14.04 0.25 -11.27
C ARG A 183 -14.75 0.28 -9.92
N VAL A 184 -13.97 0.43 -8.86
CA VAL A 184 -14.46 0.47 -7.48
C VAL A 184 -13.94 1.72 -6.76
N PRO A 185 -14.60 2.15 -5.68
CA PRO A 185 -14.12 3.26 -4.86
C PRO A 185 -12.77 2.97 -4.21
N LEU A 186 -12.14 4.03 -3.70
CA LEU A 186 -10.86 3.94 -3.00
C LEU A 186 -11.00 3.11 -1.72
N ILE A 187 -10.11 2.16 -1.52
CA ILE A 187 -9.90 1.54 -0.22
C ILE A 187 -9.05 2.51 0.60
N ALA A 188 -9.58 2.98 1.71
CA ALA A 188 -8.86 3.87 2.60
C ALA A 188 -9.08 3.47 4.06
N ARG A 189 -7.97 3.32 4.79
CA ARG A 189 -8.04 3.19 6.24
C ARG A 189 -8.50 4.52 6.82
N ARG A 190 -9.55 4.48 7.63
CA ARG A 190 -10.17 5.69 8.19
C ARG A 190 -9.96 5.74 9.69
N SER A 191 -9.49 6.87 10.18
CA SER A 191 -9.48 7.12 11.62
C SER A 191 -10.89 7.16 12.18
N THR A 192 -11.08 6.50 13.32
CA THR A 192 -12.30 6.55 14.13
C THR A 192 -12.10 7.37 15.41
N ARG A 193 -10.91 7.97 15.58
CA ARG A 193 -10.50 8.72 16.76
C ARG A 193 -10.57 10.21 16.51
N ASP A 194 -10.88 10.98 17.53
CA ASP A 194 -10.77 12.44 17.44
C ASP A 194 -9.30 12.89 17.48
N ARG A 195 -9.03 14.03 16.84
CA ARG A 195 -7.68 14.57 16.70
C ARG A 195 -7.00 14.89 18.04
N ARG A 196 -7.76 15.40 19.02
CA ARG A 196 -7.21 15.82 20.31
C ARG A 196 -6.77 14.61 21.12
N SER A 197 -7.61 13.58 21.23
CA SER A 197 -7.30 12.35 21.95
C SER A 197 -6.11 11.63 21.30
N THR A 198 -6.05 11.60 19.97
CA THR A 198 -4.95 11.00 19.22
C THR A 198 -3.64 11.75 19.45
N ARG A 199 -3.66 13.09 19.38
CA ARG A 199 -2.47 13.89 19.70
C ARG A 199 -1.98 13.67 21.13
N THR A 200 -2.90 13.63 22.09
CA THR A 200 -2.56 13.37 23.51
C THR A 200 -1.91 12.00 23.65
N HIS A 201 -2.49 10.96 23.03
CA HIS A 201 -1.97 9.60 23.09
C HIS A 201 -0.54 9.50 22.52
N PHE A 202 -0.30 10.07 21.36
CA PHE A 202 1.02 10.06 20.71
C PHE A 202 1.96 11.17 21.21
N ARG A 203 1.57 11.92 22.26
CA ARG A 203 2.36 13.02 22.85
C ARG A 203 2.71 14.12 21.84
N LEU A 204 1.81 14.35 20.88
CA LEU A 204 1.93 15.44 19.91
C LEU A 204 1.39 16.75 20.51
N PRO A 205 1.97 17.93 20.20
CA PRO A 205 1.50 19.21 20.70
C PRO A 205 0.08 19.49 20.21
N LEU A 206 -0.73 20.14 21.08
CA LEU A 206 -2.11 20.51 20.77
C LEU A 206 -2.20 21.91 20.13
N ASP A 207 -1.21 22.74 20.35
CA ASP A 207 -1.13 24.16 20.02
C ASP A 207 -0.16 24.48 18.88
N ARG A 208 0.53 23.47 18.35
CA ARG A 208 1.48 23.61 17.23
C ARG A 208 1.06 22.74 16.04
N ARG A 209 1.52 23.11 14.86
CA ARG A 209 1.41 22.27 13.67
C ARG A 209 2.35 21.08 13.77
N VAL A 210 1.87 19.95 13.27
CA VAL A 210 2.64 18.69 13.27
C VAL A 210 2.80 18.22 11.83
N ALA A 211 4.03 17.93 11.44
CA ALA A 211 4.38 17.29 10.18
C ALA A 211 4.84 15.85 10.46
N LEU A 212 4.17 14.86 9.87
CA LEU A 212 4.52 13.44 9.99
C LEU A 212 5.43 13.01 8.86
N LEU A 213 6.61 12.49 9.18
CA LEU A 213 7.47 11.78 8.23
C LEU A 213 6.96 10.37 7.99
N SER A 214 6.60 10.04 6.75
CA SER A 214 6.03 8.76 6.35
C SER A 214 6.70 8.24 5.07
N PHE A 215 7.85 7.59 5.21
CA PHE A 215 8.63 7.05 4.09
C PHE A 215 8.63 5.51 4.02
N GLY A 216 7.77 4.85 4.78
CA GLY A 216 7.68 3.39 4.85
C GLY A 216 8.84 2.76 5.61
N GLY A 217 9.05 1.44 5.42
CA GLY A 217 10.00 0.67 6.21
C GLY A 217 11.48 1.01 6.00
N TYR A 218 11.84 1.75 4.95
CA TYR A 218 13.22 2.13 4.65
C TYR A 218 13.65 3.44 5.31
N GLY A 219 12.71 4.27 5.77
CA GLY A 219 12.98 5.55 6.40
C GLY A 219 13.74 6.55 5.52
N LEU A 220 14.31 7.58 6.15
CA LEU A 220 15.17 8.60 5.54
C LEU A 220 16.45 8.80 6.37
N SER A 221 17.36 7.85 6.33
CA SER A 221 18.61 7.88 7.12
C SER A 221 19.52 9.09 6.82
N ALA A 222 19.39 9.69 5.62
CA ALA A 222 20.18 10.86 5.23
C ALA A 222 19.60 12.21 5.69
N LEU A 223 18.37 12.22 6.26
CA LEU A 223 17.71 13.45 6.70
C LEU A 223 18.14 13.83 8.12
N ASP A 224 18.80 14.99 8.26
CA ASP A 224 19.08 15.57 9.57
C ASP A 224 17.94 16.48 10.01
N LEU A 225 17.13 16.01 10.97
CA LEU A 225 15.98 16.75 11.49
C LEU A 225 16.35 18.06 12.18
N ASN A 226 17.60 18.24 12.65
CA ASN A 226 18.04 19.49 13.29
C ASN A 226 18.26 20.62 12.28
N ARG A 227 18.35 20.30 10.98
CA ARG A 227 18.60 21.29 9.91
C ARG A 227 17.31 21.84 9.29
N LEU A 228 16.14 21.38 9.76
CA LEU A 228 14.86 21.83 9.19
C LEU A 228 14.60 23.29 9.54
N ASP A 229 14.34 24.10 8.53
CA ASP A 229 14.08 25.53 8.65
C ASP A 229 12.68 25.90 9.18
N CYS A 230 11.84 24.90 9.44
CA CYS A 230 10.45 25.04 9.88
C CYS A 230 10.22 24.69 11.37
N LEU A 231 11.28 24.36 12.15
CA LEU A 231 11.15 23.88 13.54
C LEU A 231 10.59 24.90 14.53
N ASP A 232 10.59 26.17 14.22
CA ASP A 232 9.91 27.21 15.01
C ASP A 232 8.38 27.13 14.90
N THR A 233 7.86 26.59 13.81
CA THR A 233 6.42 26.53 13.49
C THR A 233 5.86 25.11 13.60
N TYR A 234 6.66 24.10 13.25
CA TYR A 234 6.24 22.69 13.17
C TYR A 234 6.95 21.83 14.21
N THR A 235 6.24 20.86 14.75
CA THR A 235 6.80 19.69 15.41
C THR A 235 6.84 18.53 14.40
N ILE A 236 7.95 17.84 14.33
CA ILE A 236 8.12 16.70 13.41
C ILE A 236 7.79 15.41 14.15
N ALA A 237 6.79 14.68 13.68
CA ALA A 237 6.51 13.33 14.15
C ALA A 237 7.15 12.31 13.19
N THR A 238 7.70 11.24 13.71
CA THR A 238 8.24 10.13 12.90
C THR A 238 8.04 8.80 13.59
N THR A 239 7.84 7.74 12.81
CA THR A 239 7.84 6.36 13.30
C THR A 239 9.15 5.65 12.97
N ASP A 240 10.06 6.31 12.25
CA ASP A 240 11.35 5.77 11.84
C ASP A 240 12.39 5.90 12.94
N ARG A 241 12.86 4.76 13.43
CA ARG A 241 13.94 4.69 14.47
C ARG A 241 15.33 5.00 13.90
N SER A 242 15.50 4.93 12.59
CA SER A 242 16.79 5.15 11.91
C SER A 242 17.04 6.62 11.58
N ALA A 243 16.12 7.53 11.83
CA ALA A 243 16.32 8.95 11.61
C ALA A 243 17.47 9.46 12.52
N PRO A 244 18.65 9.77 11.97
CA PRO A 244 19.77 10.21 12.80
C PRO A 244 19.48 11.60 13.37
N GLY A 245 19.86 11.80 14.62
CA GLY A 245 19.78 13.11 15.27
C GLY A 245 18.33 13.52 15.56
N ALA A 246 17.63 12.75 16.41
CA ALA A 246 16.36 13.26 16.97
C ALA A 246 16.64 14.66 17.57
N PRO A 247 16.00 15.71 17.04
CA PRO A 247 16.16 17.06 17.58
C PRO A 247 15.74 17.07 19.05
N ALA A 248 16.14 18.12 19.78
CA ALA A 248 15.70 18.33 21.15
C ALA A 248 14.18 18.07 21.22
N ARG A 249 13.72 17.37 22.24
CA ARG A 249 12.33 16.88 22.41
C ARG A 249 11.23 17.92 22.13
N GLU A 250 11.59 19.20 22.07
CA GLU A 250 10.68 20.31 21.77
C GLU A 250 10.22 20.35 20.30
N HIS A 251 10.99 19.76 19.38
CA HIS A 251 10.72 19.88 17.93
C HIS A 251 10.50 18.56 17.21
N ALA A 252 10.74 17.42 17.88
CA ALA A 252 10.47 16.11 17.31
C ALA A 252 9.85 15.15 18.31
N VAL A 253 8.92 14.34 17.82
CA VAL A 253 8.26 13.26 18.55
C VAL A 253 8.50 11.95 17.80
N MET A 254 9.20 11.02 18.45
CA MET A 254 9.30 9.66 17.99
C MET A 254 8.08 8.88 18.46
N VAL A 255 7.24 8.45 17.52
CA VAL A 255 6.11 7.56 17.78
C VAL A 255 6.58 6.12 17.64
N SER A 256 6.79 5.45 18.75
CA SER A 256 7.26 4.06 18.75
C SER A 256 6.17 3.09 18.31
N GLU A 257 6.55 1.90 17.86
CA GLU A 257 5.60 0.82 17.54
C GLU A 257 4.76 0.41 18.76
N ASP A 258 5.34 0.51 19.97
CA ASP A 258 4.63 0.21 21.22
C ASP A 258 3.46 1.17 21.49
N ALA A 259 3.52 2.38 20.92
CA ALA A 259 2.41 3.34 21.04
C ALA A 259 1.14 2.87 20.28
N PHE A 260 1.27 1.89 19.39
CA PHE A 260 0.12 1.28 18.68
C PHE A 260 -0.30 -0.06 19.31
N ARG A 261 0.64 -0.79 19.94
CA ARG A 261 0.42 -2.16 20.39
C ARG A 261 -0.57 -2.21 21.57
N GLY A 262 -1.72 -2.87 21.34
CA GLY A 262 -2.74 -3.08 22.39
C GLY A 262 -3.49 -1.82 22.83
N THR A 263 -3.27 -0.67 22.17
CA THR A 263 -3.85 0.63 22.56
C THR A 263 -5.16 0.93 21.84
N GLY A 264 -5.45 0.23 20.76
CA GLY A 264 -6.59 0.48 19.87
C GLY A 264 -6.38 1.72 18.97
N PHE A 265 -5.20 2.34 19.00
CA PHE A 265 -4.79 3.36 18.02
C PHE A 265 -4.07 2.69 16.86
N ARG A 266 -4.33 3.21 15.65
CA ARG A 266 -3.77 2.72 14.40
C ARG A 266 -2.98 3.83 13.69
N TYR A 267 -2.23 3.47 12.65
CA TYR A 267 -1.40 4.43 11.91
C TYR A 267 -2.23 5.52 11.23
N GLU A 268 -3.39 5.18 10.68
CA GLU A 268 -4.33 6.15 10.09
C GLU A 268 -4.88 7.16 11.09
N ASP A 269 -4.93 6.82 12.39
CA ASP A 269 -5.28 7.78 13.44
C ASP A 269 -4.18 8.85 13.57
N LEU A 270 -2.91 8.42 13.50
CA LEU A 270 -1.77 9.34 13.50
C LEU A 270 -1.79 10.24 12.27
N VAL A 271 -2.04 9.68 11.08
CA VAL A 271 -2.17 10.46 9.83
C VAL A 271 -3.28 11.51 9.94
N ALA A 272 -4.44 11.15 10.50
CA ALA A 272 -5.57 12.06 10.70
C ALA A 272 -5.30 13.15 11.76
N ALA A 273 -4.39 12.90 12.69
CA ALA A 273 -4.08 13.81 13.79
C ALA A 273 -3.04 14.89 13.44
N VAL A 274 -2.28 14.72 12.37
CA VAL A 274 -1.26 15.68 11.95
C VAL A 274 -1.81 16.72 10.97
N ASP A 275 -1.05 17.76 10.69
CA ASP A 275 -1.42 18.82 9.73
C ASP A 275 -0.92 18.51 8.32
N VAL A 276 0.27 17.92 8.24
CA VAL A 276 0.94 17.60 6.98
C VAL A 276 1.61 16.24 7.11
N VAL A 277 1.50 15.43 6.07
CA VAL A 277 2.34 14.24 5.87
C VAL A 277 3.44 14.58 4.88
N VAL A 278 4.69 14.37 5.25
CA VAL A 278 5.87 14.49 4.38
C VAL A 278 6.27 13.09 3.94
N THR A 279 6.19 12.82 2.62
CA THR A 279 6.26 11.45 2.12
C THR A 279 6.75 11.36 0.67
N LYS A 280 6.95 10.13 0.19
CA LYS A 280 6.92 9.77 -1.23
C LYS A 280 5.50 9.37 -1.62
N PRO A 281 5.02 9.64 -2.84
CA PRO A 281 3.72 9.17 -3.30
C PRO A 281 3.65 7.64 -3.28
N GLY A 282 2.58 7.13 -2.69
CA GLY A 282 2.24 5.71 -2.66
C GLY A 282 0.74 5.56 -2.42
N TYR A 283 0.13 4.51 -2.96
CA TYR A 283 -1.33 4.33 -2.91
C TYR A 283 -1.91 4.40 -1.50
N GLY A 284 -1.27 3.73 -0.52
CA GLY A 284 -1.77 3.69 0.85
C GLY A 284 -1.77 5.06 1.53
N ILE A 285 -0.63 5.78 1.53
CA ILE A 285 -0.55 7.08 2.20
C ILE A 285 -1.39 8.16 1.50
N ILE A 286 -1.52 8.09 0.17
CA ILE A 286 -2.43 8.96 -0.58
C ILE A 286 -3.88 8.70 -0.16
N ALA A 287 -4.28 7.43 -0.06
CA ALA A 287 -5.63 7.06 0.37
C ALA A 287 -5.96 7.55 1.78
N GLU A 288 -5.03 7.42 2.71
CA GLU A 288 -5.18 7.92 4.09
C GLU A 288 -5.26 9.44 4.15
N CYS A 289 -4.43 10.15 3.38
CA CYS A 289 -4.47 11.60 3.29
C CYS A 289 -5.78 12.10 2.66
N ILE A 290 -6.30 11.42 1.63
CA ILE A 290 -7.61 11.72 1.03
C ILE A 290 -8.73 11.50 2.06
N ALA A 291 -8.71 10.36 2.77
CA ALA A 291 -9.74 10.00 3.74
C ALA A 291 -9.79 10.94 4.95
N SER A 292 -8.63 11.40 5.42
CA SER A 292 -8.52 12.30 6.59
C SER A 292 -8.55 13.78 6.23
N GLY A 293 -8.34 14.14 4.97
CA GLY A 293 -8.14 15.51 4.54
C GLY A 293 -6.78 16.11 4.96
N THR A 294 -5.84 15.27 5.37
CA THR A 294 -4.50 15.68 5.79
C THR A 294 -3.68 16.11 4.58
N ALA A 295 -3.05 17.28 4.64
CA ALA A 295 -2.25 17.80 3.53
C ALA A 295 -0.97 16.98 3.32
N MET A 296 -0.48 16.93 2.06
CA MET A 296 0.67 16.11 1.68
C MET A 296 1.78 16.97 1.06
N LEU A 297 2.96 16.97 1.69
CA LEU A 297 4.21 17.44 1.08
C LEU A 297 4.95 16.22 0.53
N TYR A 298 5.11 16.15 -0.80
CA TYR A 298 5.68 14.95 -1.41
C TYR A 298 6.93 15.24 -2.22
N THR A 299 7.82 14.24 -2.28
CA THR A 299 9.03 14.29 -3.10
C THR A 299 8.97 13.22 -4.20
N SER A 300 9.92 13.27 -5.13
CA SER A 300 10.05 12.23 -6.16
C SER A 300 10.35 10.86 -5.55
N ARG A 301 9.88 9.81 -6.24
CA ARG A 301 10.06 8.40 -5.85
C ARG A 301 11.09 7.67 -6.75
N GLY A 302 11.76 8.39 -7.68
CA GLY A 302 12.56 7.78 -8.74
C GLY A 302 11.69 7.33 -9.91
N ASP A 303 12.23 6.45 -10.77
CA ASP A 303 11.61 6.03 -12.03
C ASP A 303 10.60 4.88 -11.82
N PHE A 304 9.58 5.12 -11.01
CA PHE A 304 8.46 4.20 -10.85
C PHE A 304 7.34 4.60 -11.80
N ARG A 305 6.89 3.69 -12.66
CA ARG A 305 5.84 3.93 -13.65
C ARG A 305 4.56 4.52 -13.05
N GLU A 306 4.16 4.09 -11.85
CA GLU A 306 2.99 4.64 -11.17
C GLU A 306 3.17 6.06 -10.64
N TYR A 307 4.41 6.59 -10.55
CA TYR A 307 4.67 7.92 -9.99
C TYR A 307 3.97 9.02 -10.78
N ASP A 308 4.19 9.08 -12.09
CA ASP A 308 3.59 10.11 -12.95
C ASP A 308 2.06 10.02 -12.97
N LEU A 309 1.53 8.81 -12.98
CA LEU A 309 0.10 8.56 -12.88
C LEU A 309 -0.48 9.11 -11.57
N LEU A 310 0.17 8.83 -10.45
CA LEU A 310 -0.24 9.31 -9.13
C LEU A 310 -0.19 10.84 -9.05
N VAL A 311 0.97 11.45 -9.35
CA VAL A 311 1.18 12.90 -9.18
C VAL A 311 0.35 13.75 -10.13
N SER A 312 -0.07 13.21 -11.27
CA SER A 312 -0.99 13.88 -12.18
C SER A 312 -2.45 13.90 -11.70
N GLN A 313 -2.85 12.98 -10.82
CA GLN A 313 -4.26 12.77 -10.47
C GLN A 313 -4.60 13.12 -9.02
N PHE A 314 -3.81 12.65 -8.02
CA PHE A 314 -4.19 12.80 -6.62
C PHE A 314 -4.31 14.27 -6.12
N PRO A 315 -3.60 15.27 -6.69
CA PRO A 315 -3.73 16.67 -6.24
C PRO A 315 -5.14 17.24 -6.41
N ALA A 316 -5.98 16.64 -7.24
CA ALA A 316 -7.38 17.03 -7.37
C ALA A 316 -8.22 16.66 -6.13
N TYR A 317 -7.74 15.76 -5.25
CA TYR A 317 -8.47 15.17 -4.14
C TYR A 317 -7.87 15.47 -2.76
N VAL A 318 -6.63 15.90 -2.70
CA VAL A 318 -5.94 16.23 -1.44
C VAL A 318 -5.02 17.44 -1.65
N LYS A 319 -4.94 18.34 -0.67
CA LYS A 319 -3.96 19.42 -0.69
C LYS A 319 -2.56 18.83 -0.77
N SER A 320 -1.79 19.24 -1.77
CA SER A 320 -0.46 18.66 -1.99
C SER A 320 0.50 19.66 -2.60
N SER A 321 1.77 19.56 -2.22
CA SER A 321 2.88 20.34 -2.79
C SER A 321 4.08 19.46 -2.99
N PHE A 322 4.80 19.68 -4.06
CA PHE A 322 6.07 19.01 -4.35
C PHE A 322 7.21 19.70 -3.61
N ILE A 323 8.16 18.91 -3.12
CA ILE A 323 9.47 19.34 -2.63
C ILE A 323 10.56 18.52 -3.33
N SER A 324 11.61 19.16 -3.84
CA SER A 324 12.73 18.45 -4.42
C SER A 324 13.47 17.60 -3.36
N GLN A 325 14.14 16.52 -3.77
CA GLN A 325 14.97 15.74 -2.85
C GLN A 325 16.10 16.62 -2.26
N ASP A 326 16.68 17.52 -3.05
CA ASP A 326 17.72 18.46 -2.59
C ASP A 326 17.19 19.38 -1.47
N ASP A 327 15.98 19.92 -1.61
CA ASP A 327 15.37 20.76 -0.57
C ASP A 327 14.93 19.93 0.63
N LEU A 328 14.41 18.72 0.40
CA LEU A 328 14.01 17.80 1.44
C LEU A 328 15.19 17.48 2.37
N PHE A 329 16.30 17.01 1.81
CA PHE A 329 17.50 16.62 2.57
C PHE A 329 18.30 17.80 3.10
N ALA A 330 18.26 18.95 2.43
CA ALA A 330 18.89 20.18 2.94
C ALA A 330 18.07 20.84 4.07
N GLY A 331 16.87 20.36 4.37
CA GLY A 331 16.01 20.90 5.42
C GLY A 331 15.25 22.17 5.03
N ARG A 332 15.17 22.52 3.75
CA ARG A 332 14.48 23.73 3.24
C ARG A 332 12.99 23.47 3.00
N TRP A 333 12.22 23.31 4.07
CA TRP A 333 10.81 22.91 4.00
C TRP A 333 9.83 24.08 4.10
N ARG A 334 10.22 25.18 4.75
CA ARG A 334 9.34 26.31 5.11
C ARG A 334 8.51 26.79 3.93
N ALA A 335 9.17 27.17 2.83
CA ALA A 335 8.47 27.72 1.67
C ALA A 335 7.44 26.75 1.07
N SER A 336 7.78 25.47 0.99
CA SER A 336 6.87 24.42 0.47
C SER A 336 5.70 24.16 1.41
N LEU A 337 5.91 24.19 2.73
CA LEU A 337 4.86 24.06 3.74
C LEU A 337 3.91 25.28 3.75
N GLU A 338 4.43 26.50 3.65
CA GLU A 338 3.63 27.71 3.56
C GLU A 338 2.75 27.71 2.29
N LYS A 339 3.34 27.36 1.14
CA LYS A 339 2.59 27.19 -0.11
C LYS A 339 1.48 26.14 0.02
N LEU A 340 1.76 25.01 0.66
CA LEU A 340 0.80 23.93 0.87
C LEU A 340 -0.38 24.37 1.76
N VAL A 341 -0.09 25.04 2.86
CA VAL A 341 -1.14 25.52 3.79
C VAL A 341 -2.04 26.56 3.16
N ALA A 342 -1.47 27.43 2.31
CA ALA A 342 -2.22 28.49 1.61
C ALA A 342 -3.14 27.95 0.49
N GLN A 343 -3.03 26.70 0.09
CA GLN A 343 -3.87 26.11 -0.95
C GLN A 343 -5.35 26.11 -0.54
N PRO A 344 -6.27 26.33 -1.50
CA PRO A 344 -7.70 26.11 -1.27
C PRO A 344 -8.01 24.64 -0.98
N ALA A 345 -9.22 24.34 -0.57
CA ALA A 345 -9.70 22.98 -0.45
C ALA A 345 -9.60 22.25 -1.81
N PRO A 346 -9.39 20.91 -1.83
CA PRO A 346 -9.33 20.15 -3.07
C PRO A 346 -10.59 20.33 -3.91
N ALA A 347 -10.42 20.38 -5.25
CA ALA A 347 -11.51 20.64 -6.18
C ALA A 347 -12.51 19.46 -6.27
N ARG A 348 -12.10 18.25 -5.90
CA ARG A 348 -12.90 17.03 -6.02
C ARG A 348 -12.95 16.26 -4.70
N ARG A 349 -13.98 15.45 -4.56
CA ARG A 349 -14.09 14.42 -3.50
C ARG A 349 -14.05 13.05 -4.13
N MET A 350 -13.45 12.10 -3.43
CA MET A 350 -13.36 10.70 -3.83
C MET A 350 -14.21 9.86 -2.89
N ALA A 351 -14.94 8.89 -3.45
CA ALA A 351 -15.60 7.87 -2.65
C ALA A 351 -14.55 6.96 -2.01
N ILE A 352 -14.66 6.72 -0.71
CA ILE A 352 -13.67 6.00 0.12
C ILE A 352 -14.28 4.77 0.80
N ASP A 353 -15.37 4.25 0.27
CA ASP A 353 -16.11 3.07 0.70
C ASP A 353 -15.74 1.80 -0.08
N GLY A 354 -14.56 1.80 -0.71
CA GLY A 354 -14.07 0.68 -1.53
C GLY A 354 -14.02 -0.64 -0.77
N THR A 355 -13.68 -0.60 0.51
CA THR A 355 -13.64 -1.78 1.38
C THR A 355 -14.98 -2.49 1.44
N GLU A 356 -16.05 -1.77 1.72
CA GLU A 356 -17.42 -2.29 1.86
C GLU A 356 -17.96 -2.78 0.53
N VAL A 357 -17.74 -2.00 -0.54
CA VAL A 357 -18.14 -2.34 -1.91
C VAL A 357 -17.46 -3.62 -2.39
N ILE A 358 -16.14 -3.73 -2.20
CA ILE A 358 -15.37 -4.91 -2.61
C ILE A 358 -15.80 -6.14 -1.81
N ALA A 359 -15.90 -6.02 -0.49
CA ALA A 359 -16.35 -7.14 0.35
C ALA A 359 -17.74 -7.66 -0.06
N GLN A 360 -18.65 -6.77 -0.48
CA GLN A 360 -19.94 -7.19 -1.03
C GLN A 360 -19.80 -7.93 -2.35
N LEU A 361 -19.00 -7.41 -3.28
CA LEU A 361 -18.75 -8.05 -4.57
C LEU A 361 -18.12 -9.44 -4.44
N LEU A 362 -17.15 -9.59 -3.54
CA LEU A 362 -16.54 -10.89 -3.25
C LEU A 362 -17.57 -11.90 -2.71
N ARG A 363 -18.50 -11.45 -1.86
CA ARG A 363 -19.61 -12.31 -1.38
C ARG A 363 -20.56 -12.71 -2.49
N GLU A 364 -20.83 -11.84 -3.46
CA GLU A 364 -21.64 -12.12 -4.64
C GLU A 364 -20.96 -13.20 -5.50
N VAL A 365 -19.69 -13.01 -5.86
CA VAL A 365 -18.90 -13.99 -6.64
C VAL A 365 -18.82 -15.36 -5.95
N MET A 366 -18.78 -15.41 -4.62
CA MET A 366 -18.74 -16.69 -3.88
C MET A 366 -20.08 -17.42 -3.83
N ARG A 367 -21.20 -16.78 -4.17
CA ARG A 367 -22.55 -17.40 -4.18
C ARG A 367 -22.86 -18.08 -5.51
N ASP A 368 -22.38 -17.48 -6.58
CA ASP A 368 -22.52 -17.99 -7.94
C ASP A 368 -21.65 -19.23 -8.17
#